data_724144f350ced2973a934236a1ff8bbd
#
_entry.id   724144f350ced2973a934236a1ff8bbd
#
_cell.length_a   1.000
_cell.length_b   1.000
_cell.length_c   1.000
_cell.angle_alpha   90.00
_cell.angle_beta   90.00
_cell.angle_gamma   90.00
#
_symmetry.space_group_name_H-M   'P 1'
#
loop_
_entity.id
_entity.type
_entity.pdbx_description
1 polymer ?
#
loop_
_entity_poly.entity_id
_entity_poly.type
_entity_poly.pdbx_seq_one_letter_code
_entity_poly.pdbx_strand_id
1 'polypeptide(L)'
;MARHITLVGMMGSGKSTVAPLVAASLNRAVIEVDALIEQREKMPIGEIFIAKGEAYFRKLESALIARLIQEPPAVLSLGGGAFQWEATRELLLANTVVFYLSA
;
A
#
# COMPACT_ATOMS: atom_id res chain seq x y z
N MET A 1 -17.80 1.48 -12.83
CA MET A 1 -16.44 1.94 -12.96
C MET A 1 -15.52 1.15 -12.03
N ALA A 2 -14.40 0.65 -12.54
CA ALA A 2 -13.50 -0.17 -11.74
C ALA A 2 -12.73 0.70 -10.74
N ARG A 3 -12.55 0.18 -9.53
CA ARG A 3 -11.80 0.87 -8.48
C ARG A 3 -10.56 0.07 -8.12
N HIS A 4 -9.57 0.76 -7.59
CA HIS A 4 -8.41 0.09 -7.00
C HIS A 4 -8.86 -0.76 -5.83
N ILE A 5 -8.14 -1.86 -5.60
CA ILE A 5 -8.33 -2.70 -4.43
C ILE A 5 -7.11 -2.53 -3.55
N THR A 6 -7.33 -2.33 -2.26
CA THR A 6 -6.25 -2.20 -1.29
C THR A 6 -6.29 -3.39 -0.35
N LEU A 7 -5.17 -4.08 -0.23
CA LEU A 7 -4.98 -5.13 0.74
C LEU A 7 -4.05 -4.60 1.82
N VAL A 8 -4.55 -4.53 3.04
CA VAL A 8 -3.80 -4.07 4.19
C VAL A 8 -3.63 -5.24 5.13
N GLY A 9 -2.42 -5.52 5.53
CA GLY A 9 -2.21 -6.63 6.43
C GLY A 9 -0.85 -6.63 7.08
N MET A 10 -0.79 -7.25 8.25
CA MET A 10 0.46 -7.40 8.97
C MET A 10 1.26 -8.57 8.41
N MET A 11 2.54 -8.61 8.76
CA MET A 11 3.40 -9.72 8.41
C MET A 11 2.76 -11.04 8.90
N GLY A 12 2.74 -12.04 8.04
CA GLY A 12 2.13 -13.34 8.38
C GLY A 12 0.63 -13.43 8.15
N SER A 13 -0.01 -12.37 7.64
CA SER A 13 -1.45 -12.37 7.39
C SER A 13 -1.86 -13.09 6.10
N GLY A 14 -0.89 -13.52 5.31
CA GLY A 14 -1.17 -14.14 4.01
C GLY A 14 -1.32 -13.14 2.87
N LYS A 15 -1.04 -11.87 3.10
CA LYS A 15 -1.17 -10.83 2.09
C LYS A 15 -0.34 -11.12 0.84
N SER A 16 0.88 -11.63 1.02
CA SER A 16 1.76 -11.95 -0.10
C SER A 16 1.25 -13.12 -0.94
N THR A 17 0.36 -13.95 -0.39
CA THR A 17 -0.27 -15.03 -1.12
C THR A 17 -1.57 -14.56 -1.76
N VAL A 18 -2.36 -13.79 -1.02
CA VAL A 18 -3.68 -13.34 -1.47
C VAL A 18 -3.61 -12.32 -2.58
N ALA A 19 -2.67 -11.36 -2.47
CA ALA A 19 -2.59 -10.27 -3.44
C ALA A 19 -2.40 -10.74 -4.89
N PRO A 20 -1.46 -11.64 -5.18
CA PRO A 20 -1.31 -12.14 -6.56
C PRO A 20 -2.55 -12.87 -7.07
N LEU A 21 -3.24 -13.60 -6.20
CA LEU A 21 -4.45 -14.34 -6.59
C LEU A 21 -5.58 -13.39 -6.96
N VAL A 22 -5.77 -12.35 -6.14
CA VAL A 22 -6.80 -11.34 -6.41
C VAL A 22 -6.48 -10.59 -7.71
N ALA A 23 -5.23 -10.20 -7.88
CA ALA A 23 -4.80 -9.47 -9.07
C ALA A 23 -4.98 -10.31 -10.34
N ALA A 24 -4.62 -11.58 -10.29
CA ALA A 24 -4.78 -12.48 -11.44
C ALA A 24 -6.25 -12.67 -11.77
N SER A 25 -7.09 -12.84 -10.76
CA SER A 25 -8.53 -13.01 -10.93
C SER A 25 -9.17 -11.80 -11.61
N LEU A 26 -8.67 -10.60 -11.33
CA LEU A 26 -9.20 -9.36 -11.89
C LEU A 26 -8.41 -8.85 -13.07
N ASN A 27 -7.41 -9.59 -13.50
CA ASN A 27 -6.50 -9.18 -14.58
C ASN A 27 -5.88 -7.80 -14.29
N ARG A 28 -5.29 -7.66 -13.10
CA ARG A 28 -4.69 -6.41 -12.64
C ARG A 28 -3.27 -6.65 -12.14
N ALA A 29 -2.49 -5.58 -12.08
CA ALA A 29 -1.16 -5.63 -11.50
C ALA A 29 -1.24 -5.53 -9.97
N VAL A 30 -0.25 -6.12 -9.30
CA VAL A 30 -0.05 -5.92 -7.87
C VAL A 30 1.02 -4.85 -7.70
N ILE A 31 0.75 -3.86 -6.86
CA ILE A 31 1.71 -2.81 -6.54
C ILE A 31 2.02 -2.91 -5.05
N GLU A 32 3.26 -3.31 -4.74
CA GLU A 32 3.77 -3.31 -3.38
C GLU A 32 4.25 -1.90 -3.08
N VAL A 33 3.46 -1.13 -2.36
CA VAL A 33 3.75 0.29 -2.15
C VAL A 33 5.05 0.50 -1.38
N ASP A 34 5.30 -0.31 -0.36
CA ASP A 34 6.54 -0.20 0.42
C ASP A 34 7.78 -0.44 -0.44
N ALA A 35 7.69 -1.42 -1.35
CA ALA A 35 8.81 -1.71 -2.25
C ALA A 35 9.10 -0.55 -3.19
N LEU A 36 8.06 0.14 -3.66
CA LEU A 36 8.25 1.32 -4.49
C LEU A 36 8.94 2.44 -3.73
N ILE A 37 8.58 2.62 -2.46
CA ILE A 37 9.20 3.65 -1.63
C ILE A 37 10.67 3.32 -1.40
N GLU A 38 10.99 2.06 -1.09
CA GLU A 38 12.39 1.64 -0.92
C GLU A 38 13.20 1.88 -2.18
N GLN A 39 12.63 1.57 -3.32
CA GLN A 39 13.30 1.77 -4.60
C GLN A 39 13.55 3.26 -4.86
N ARG A 40 12.57 4.10 -4.55
CA ARG A 40 12.64 5.53 -4.77
C ARG A 40 13.67 6.20 -3.84
N GLU A 41 13.67 5.79 -2.57
CA GLU A 41 14.59 6.34 -1.57
C GLU A 41 15.96 5.67 -1.59
N LYS A 42 16.08 4.55 -2.30
CA LYS A 42 17.31 3.76 -2.41
C LYS A 42 17.81 3.29 -1.06
N MET A 43 16.89 2.93 -0.18
CA MET A 43 17.22 2.38 1.14
C MET A 43 16.04 1.59 1.70
N PRO A 44 16.31 0.58 2.55
CA PRO A 44 15.25 -0.16 3.22
C PRO A 44 14.39 0.71 4.12
N ILE A 45 13.14 0.30 4.34
CA ILE A 45 12.19 1.07 5.15
C ILE A 45 12.72 1.32 6.56
N GLY A 46 13.35 0.31 7.19
CA GLY A 46 13.93 0.50 8.51
C GLY A 46 14.94 1.62 8.57
N GLU A 47 15.74 1.76 7.51
CA GLU A 47 16.72 2.84 7.44
C GLU A 47 16.05 4.19 7.20
N ILE A 48 14.97 4.22 6.42
CA ILE A 48 14.21 5.46 6.22
C ILE A 48 13.66 5.95 7.55
N PHE A 49 13.12 5.04 8.37
CA PHE A 49 12.59 5.39 9.68
C PHE A 49 13.67 5.97 10.59
N ILE A 50 14.86 5.37 10.59
CA ILE A 50 15.96 5.81 11.42
C ILE A 50 16.50 7.16 10.94
N ALA A 51 16.69 7.30 9.64
CA ALA A 51 17.31 8.49 9.06
C ALA A 51 16.36 9.68 8.97
N LYS A 52 15.08 9.43 8.67
CA LYS A 52 14.13 10.50 8.34
C LYS A 52 12.85 10.49 9.16
N GLY A 53 12.60 9.41 9.89
CA GLY A 53 11.45 9.28 10.78
C GLY A 53 10.20 8.74 10.13
N GLU A 54 9.27 8.26 10.96
CA GLU A 54 8.03 7.66 10.48
C GLU A 54 7.14 8.67 9.75
N ALA A 55 7.07 9.90 10.25
CA ALA A 55 6.23 10.92 9.62
C ALA A 55 6.64 11.19 8.17
N TYR A 56 7.94 11.23 7.93
CA TYR A 56 8.46 11.39 6.57
C TYR A 56 8.02 10.25 5.68
N PHE A 57 8.19 9.01 6.16
CA PHE A 57 7.80 7.82 5.42
C PHE A 57 6.29 7.82 5.12
N ARG A 58 5.47 8.13 6.11
CA ARG A 58 4.01 8.13 5.95
C ARG A 58 3.54 9.19 4.96
N LYS A 59 4.20 10.34 4.94
CA LYS A 59 3.87 11.38 3.96
C LYS A 59 4.23 10.95 2.55
N LEU A 60 5.38 10.29 2.38
CA LEU A 60 5.77 9.74 1.08
C LEU A 60 4.78 8.68 0.61
N GLU A 61 4.40 7.79 1.52
CA GLU A 61 3.46 6.73 1.23
C GLU A 61 2.11 7.29 0.80
N SER A 62 1.61 8.26 1.52
CA SER A 62 0.34 8.92 1.20
C SER A 62 0.38 9.62 -0.15
N ALA A 63 1.47 10.33 -0.43
CA ALA A 63 1.64 11.01 -1.72
C ALA A 63 1.72 10.02 -2.88
N LEU A 64 2.40 8.91 -2.68
CA LEU A 64 2.51 7.88 -3.72
C LEU A 64 1.15 7.24 -3.98
N ILE A 65 0.39 6.93 -2.93
CA ILE A 65 -0.94 6.38 -3.06
C ILE A 65 -1.86 7.34 -3.81
N ALA A 66 -1.78 8.64 -3.50
CA ALA A 66 -2.58 9.66 -4.19
C ALA A 66 -2.32 9.66 -5.69
N ARG A 67 -1.08 9.38 -6.11
CA ARG A 67 -0.76 9.25 -7.53
C ARG A 67 -1.29 7.95 -8.10
N LEU A 68 -1.12 6.84 -7.38
CA LEU A 68 -1.53 5.53 -7.88
C LEU A 68 -3.01 5.42 -8.13
N ILE A 69 -3.84 6.06 -7.30
CA ILE A 69 -5.29 6.01 -7.50
C ILE A 69 -5.76 6.79 -8.73
N GLN A 70 -4.88 7.61 -9.31
CA GLN A 70 -5.17 8.32 -10.57
C GLN A 70 -4.83 7.46 -11.79
N GLU A 71 -4.13 6.36 -11.59
CA GLU A 71 -3.69 5.47 -12.67
C GLU A 71 -4.67 4.33 -12.85
N PRO A 72 -4.52 3.50 -13.90
CA PRO A 72 -5.43 2.38 -14.11
C PRO A 72 -5.54 1.48 -12.88
N PRO A 73 -6.72 0.90 -12.62
CA PRO A 73 -6.95 0.12 -11.41
C PRO A 73 -5.93 -1.00 -11.20
N ALA A 74 -5.44 -1.11 -9.98
CA ALA A 74 -4.45 -2.11 -9.58
C ALA A 74 -4.81 -2.63 -8.19
N VAL A 75 -4.10 -3.65 -7.74
CA VAL A 75 -4.19 -4.14 -6.37
C VAL A 75 -3.03 -3.53 -5.61
N LEU A 76 -3.34 -2.67 -4.64
CA LEU A 76 -2.33 -2.01 -3.80
C LEU A 76 -2.10 -2.85 -2.56
N SER A 77 -0.86 -3.22 -2.31
CA SER A 77 -0.49 -4.02 -1.14
C SER A 77 0.27 -3.15 -0.15
N LEU A 78 -0.24 -3.07 1.07
CA LEU A 78 0.28 -2.19 2.12
C LEU A 78 0.45 -2.92 3.43
N GLY A 79 1.43 -2.51 4.22
CA GLY A 79 1.58 -2.99 5.59
C GLY A 79 0.52 -2.40 6.51
N GLY A 80 0.30 -3.05 7.66
CA GLY A 80 -0.76 -2.63 8.60
C GLY A 80 -0.60 -1.23 9.14
N GLY A 81 0.65 -0.74 9.27
CA GLY A 81 0.91 0.59 9.79
C GLY A 81 0.40 1.71 8.90
N ALA A 82 0.31 1.47 7.58
CA ALA A 82 -0.20 2.46 6.64
C ALA A 82 -1.62 2.87 6.97
N PHE A 83 -2.45 1.90 7.37
CA PHE A 83 -3.86 2.16 7.64
C PHE A 83 -4.11 2.84 8.98
N GLN A 84 -3.09 2.88 9.83
CA GLN A 84 -3.17 3.59 11.10
C GLN A 84 -2.87 5.09 10.95
N TRP A 85 -2.28 5.49 9.83
CA TRP A 85 -2.02 6.89 9.53
C TRP A 85 -3.29 7.50 8.95
N GLU A 86 -3.87 8.47 9.65
CA GLU A 86 -5.20 8.99 9.33
C GLU A 86 -5.35 9.46 7.88
N ALA A 87 -4.40 10.25 7.40
CA ALA A 87 -4.47 10.78 6.03
C ALA A 87 -4.49 9.66 4.99
N THR A 88 -3.64 8.64 5.19
CA THR A 88 -3.57 7.49 4.29
C THR A 88 -4.86 6.67 4.36
N ARG A 89 -5.36 6.44 5.57
CA ARG A 89 -6.59 5.67 5.76
C ARG A 89 -7.78 6.34 5.07
N GLU A 90 -7.94 7.64 5.25
CA GLU A 90 -9.03 8.36 4.62
C GLU A 90 -8.93 8.35 3.10
N LEU A 91 -7.72 8.52 2.59
CA LEU A 91 -7.46 8.48 1.15
C LEU A 91 -7.85 7.14 0.56
N LEU A 92 -7.46 6.05 1.21
CA LEU A 92 -7.76 4.70 0.74
C LEU A 92 -9.25 4.38 0.83
N LEU A 93 -9.88 4.72 1.95
CA LEU A 93 -11.30 4.45 2.13
C LEU A 93 -12.18 5.22 1.14
N ALA A 94 -11.78 6.43 0.79
CA ALA A 94 -12.55 7.26 -0.13
C ALA A 94 -12.40 6.82 -1.59
N ASN A 95 -11.28 6.18 -1.94
CA ASN A 95 -10.91 5.97 -3.34
C ASN A 95 -10.70 4.52 -3.74
N THR A 96 -10.68 3.59 -2.79
CA THR A 96 -10.43 2.17 -3.08
C THR A 96 -11.36 1.28 -2.29
N VAL A 97 -11.43 0.01 -2.69
CA VAL A 97 -12.08 -1.03 -1.88
C VAL A 97 -11.02 -1.65 -1.00
N VAL A 98 -11.17 -1.53 0.31
CA VAL A 98 -10.14 -1.95 1.26
C VAL A 98 -10.51 -3.27 1.92
N PHE A 99 -9.57 -4.21 1.89
CA PHE A 99 -9.67 -5.48 2.62
C PHE A 99 -8.55 -5.54 3.64
N TYR A 100 -8.90 -5.72 4.90
CA TYR A 100 -7.92 -5.83 5.98
C TYR A 100 -7.70 -7.29 6.32
N LEU A 101 -6.47 -7.77 6.15
CA LEU A 101 -6.10 -9.14 6.43
C LEU A 101 -5.46 -9.24 7.81
N SER A 102 -6.03 -10.04 8.68
CA SER A 102 -5.46 -10.28 10.00
C SER A 102 -4.83 -11.67 10.05
N ALA A 103 -3.79 -11.80 10.84
CA ALA A 103 -3.09 -13.07 11.00
C ALA A 103 -3.93 -14.06 11.81
#